data_5e2dc44ff4e6ecf90984331b04f4c3c9
#
_entry.id   5e2dc44ff4e6ecf90984331b04f4c3c9
#
_cell.length_a   1.000
_cell.length_b   1.000
_cell.length_c   1.000
_cell.angle_alpha   90.00
_cell.angle_beta   90.00
_cell.angle_gamma   90.00
#
_symmetry.space_group_name_H-M   'P 1'
#
loop_
_entity.id
_entity.type
_entity.pdbx_description
1 polymer ?
#
loop_
_entity_poly.entity_id
_entity_poly.type
_entity_poly.pdbx_seq_one_letter_code
_entity_poly.pdbx_strand_id
1 'polypeptide(L)'
;MIRTISVLGATGSIGASTLDLVRRQPDKWRVLALTANGNAVELAALAREFSAQVAVVADDAALPALREALAGTGIEAAAGQAALVEAAARGADMTVAAIVGCAGLAPTMAAIEKGGTIALANKEALVSAGDVMMAAVERHGATLLPVDSEHNAIFQCLQGNDIAHVRAITLTASGGPFRDWTAGQLERATPAEAVKHPNWSMGAKISVDSATMMNKGLEFIEAFHLFPVGVERLRVIVHPQSIVHSMVEYRDGSTLAQLGPSDMRVPIASALAWPQRMDTPCAPLDLAAIGQLTFRAPDEQRFPATRVAREAVIAGGAAPAVLNAANEIAVAAFLAGQISFTRIVQCAQDVLARGLPSTPTSLDDVIAVDAEARVRARELMEPVR
;
A
#
# COMPACT_ATOMS: atom_id res chain seq x y z
N MET A 1 -15.33 -8.05 -23.93
CA MET A 1 -16.08 -8.61 -22.77
C MET A 1 -16.15 -7.55 -21.69
N ILE A 2 -17.29 -7.39 -21.03
CA ILE A 2 -17.42 -6.54 -19.83
C ILE A 2 -16.84 -7.33 -18.66
N ARG A 3 -15.88 -6.72 -17.93
CA ARG A 3 -15.28 -7.29 -16.73
C ARG A 3 -15.99 -6.77 -15.48
N THR A 4 -16.07 -7.59 -14.47
CA THR A 4 -16.58 -7.17 -13.16
C THR A 4 -15.45 -6.65 -12.27
N ILE A 5 -15.76 -5.61 -11.47
CA ILE A 5 -14.78 -5.01 -10.55
C ILE A 5 -15.40 -4.76 -9.19
N SER A 6 -14.65 -5.05 -8.13
CA SER A 6 -14.92 -4.62 -6.75
C SER A 6 -13.84 -3.65 -6.29
N VAL A 7 -14.21 -2.54 -5.64
CA VAL A 7 -13.27 -1.54 -5.12
C VAL A 7 -13.41 -1.46 -3.61
N LEU A 8 -12.46 -2.04 -2.91
CA LEU A 8 -12.37 -2.01 -1.46
C LEU A 8 -11.65 -0.71 -1.03
N GLY A 9 -12.37 0.19 -0.36
CA GLY A 9 -11.88 1.53 -0.03
C GLY A 9 -12.19 2.58 -1.13
N ALA A 10 -13.39 2.54 -1.68
CA ALA A 10 -13.83 3.35 -2.83
C ALA A 10 -13.75 4.88 -2.62
N THR A 11 -13.92 5.35 -1.39
CA THR A 11 -13.86 6.78 -1.02
C THR A 11 -12.45 7.27 -0.67
N GLY A 12 -11.45 6.38 -0.67
CA GLY A 12 -10.04 6.74 -0.52
C GLY A 12 -9.42 7.22 -1.83
N SER A 13 -8.21 7.78 -1.78
CA SER A 13 -7.51 8.34 -2.95
C SER A 13 -7.30 7.32 -4.07
N ILE A 14 -6.95 6.07 -3.74
CA ILE A 14 -6.78 4.98 -4.72
C ILE A 14 -8.15 4.57 -5.29
N GLY A 15 -9.17 4.43 -4.44
CA GLY A 15 -10.54 4.13 -4.88
C GLY A 15 -11.07 5.19 -5.83
N ALA A 16 -10.94 6.47 -5.49
CA ALA A 16 -11.35 7.59 -6.34
C ALA A 16 -10.60 7.61 -7.68
N SER A 17 -9.28 7.39 -7.68
CA SER A 17 -8.48 7.28 -8.90
C SER A 17 -8.86 6.08 -9.75
N THR A 18 -9.18 4.95 -9.12
CA THR A 18 -9.69 3.75 -9.81
C THR A 18 -11.03 4.03 -10.48
N LEU A 19 -11.96 4.62 -9.74
CA LEU A 19 -13.29 4.93 -10.25
C LEU A 19 -13.27 6.03 -11.33
N ASP A 20 -12.32 6.99 -11.29
CA ASP A 20 -12.10 7.92 -12.40
C ASP A 20 -11.73 7.17 -13.69
N LEU A 21 -10.86 6.17 -13.63
CA LEU A 21 -10.50 5.36 -14.80
C LEU A 21 -11.66 4.46 -15.29
N VAL A 22 -12.40 3.87 -14.36
CA VAL A 22 -13.60 3.05 -14.67
C VAL A 22 -14.66 3.91 -15.37
N ARG A 23 -14.92 5.12 -14.87
CA ARG A 23 -15.87 6.10 -15.46
C ARG A 23 -15.55 6.45 -16.91
N ARG A 24 -14.25 6.47 -17.27
CA ARG A 24 -13.79 6.74 -18.64
C ARG A 24 -13.99 5.58 -19.61
N GLN A 25 -14.31 4.40 -19.11
CA GLN A 25 -14.53 3.19 -19.91
C GLN A 25 -15.78 2.42 -19.44
N PRO A 26 -16.99 3.04 -19.50
CA PRO A 26 -18.20 2.48 -18.92
C PRO A 26 -18.60 1.13 -19.55
N ASP A 27 -18.28 0.92 -20.82
CA ASP A 27 -18.62 -0.30 -21.56
C ASP A 27 -17.69 -1.49 -21.23
N LYS A 28 -16.62 -1.26 -20.44
CA LYS A 28 -15.67 -2.31 -20.09
C LYS A 28 -15.86 -2.87 -18.68
N TRP A 29 -16.57 -2.15 -17.81
CA TRP A 29 -16.65 -2.46 -16.40
C TRP A 29 -18.08 -2.55 -15.88
N ARG A 30 -18.32 -3.50 -14.99
CA ARG A 30 -19.51 -3.60 -14.15
C ARG A 30 -19.07 -3.68 -12.70
N VAL A 31 -19.49 -2.71 -11.88
CA VAL A 31 -19.11 -2.67 -10.46
C VAL A 31 -19.98 -3.63 -9.66
N LEU A 32 -19.35 -4.55 -8.93
CA LEU A 32 -20.03 -5.47 -8.03
C LEU A 32 -20.13 -4.89 -6.62
N ALA A 33 -19.00 -4.49 -6.02
CA ALA A 33 -18.96 -4.01 -4.67
C ALA A 33 -18.13 -2.73 -4.53
N LEU A 34 -18.62 -1.80 -3.74
CA LEU A 34 -17.88 -0.62 -3.29
C LEU A 34 -17.90 -0.61 -1.76
N THR A 35 -16.74 -0.33 -1.16
CA THR A 35 -16.65 -0.24 0.29
C THR A 35 -16.02 1.08 0.74
N ALA A 36 -16.38 1.53 1.95
CA ALA A 36 -15.77 2.68 2.61
C ALA A 36 -15.65 2.43 4.11
N ASN A 37 -14.92 3.27 4.84
CA ASN A 37 -14.89 3.20 6.29
C ASN A 37 -16.24 3.68 6.88
N GLY A 38 -16.48 5.00 6.95
CA GLY A 38 -17.70 5.58 7.52
C GLY A 38 -18.36 6.62 6.61
N ASN A 39 -17.80 6.93 5.43
CA ASN A 39 -18.34 7.97 4.52
C ASN A 39 -19.51 7.40 3.69
N ALA A 40 -20.68 7.24 4.35
CA ALA A 40 -21.88 6.69 3.75
C ALA A 40 -22.43 7.52 2.59
N VAL A 41 -22.34 8.85 2.70
CA VAL A 41 -22.90 9.79 1.69
C VAL A 41 -22.15 9.68 0.37
N GLU A 42 -20.83 9.76 0.40
CA GLU A 42 -20.00 9.62 -0.79
C GLU A 42 -20.08 8.21 -1.36
N LEU A 43 -20.06 7.18 -0.50
CA LEU A 43 -20.18 5.79 -0.94
C LEU A 43 -21.52 5.56 -1.66
N ALA A 44 -22.63 6.09 -1.15
CA ALA A 44 -23.94 5.98 -1.78
C ALA A 44 -23.98 6.68 -3.14
N ALA A 45 -23.37 7.87 -3.26
CA ALA A 45 -23.28 8.59 -4.51
C ALA A 45 -22.51 7.77 -5.57
N LEU A 46 -21.34 7.22 -5.20
CA LEU A 46 -20.55 6.34 -6.06
C LEU A 46 -21.31 5.05 -6.43
N ALA A 47 -21.98 4.41 -5.45
CA ALA A 47 -22.74 3.20 -5.71
C ALA A 47 -23.89 3.42 -6.69
N ARG A 48 -24.60 4.55 -6.60
CA ARG A 48 -25.62 4.96 -7.56
C ARG A 48 -25.02 5.24 -8.95
N GLU A 49 -23.95 6.01 -9.02
CA GLU A 49 -23.28 6.37 -10.27
C GLU A 49 -22.86 5.15 -11.06
N PHE A 50 -22.23 4.19 -10.39
CA PHE A 50 -21.71 2.98 -11.03
C PHE A 50 -22.71 1.80 -11.02
N SER A 51 -23.92 2.00 -10.52
CA SER A 51 -24.94 0.94 -10.39
C SER A 51 -24.37 -0.32 -9.71
N ALA A 52 -23.65 -0.12 -8.61
CA ALA A 52 -23.03 -1.21 -7.86
C ALA A 52 -24.10 -2.18 -7.33
N GLN A 53 -23.75 -3.45 -7.15
CA GLN A 53 -24.68 -4.42 -6.56
C GLN A 53 -24.78 -4.25 -5.04
N VAL A 54 -23.63 -3.93 -4.39
CA VAL A 54 -23.56 -3.72 -2.95
C VAL A 54 -22.66 -2.54 -2.60
N ALA A 55 -23.03 -1.81 -1.57
CA ALA A 55 -22.22 -0.80 -0.90
C ALA A 55 -22.09 -1.16 0.60
N VAL A 56 -20.84 -1.17 1.11
CA VAL A 56 -20.54 -1.58 2.48
C VAL A 56 -19.72 -0.53 3.20
N VAL A 57 -20.16 -0.13 4.38
CA VAL A 57 -19.37 0.70 5.30
C VAL A 57 -18.76 -0.19 6.41
N ALA A 58 -17.51 0.09 6.80
CA ALA A 58 -16.86 -0.63 7.89
C ALA A 58 -17.49 -0.27 9.26
N ASP A 59 -17.88 1.00 9.41
CA ASP A 59 -18.50 1.55 10.61
C ASP A 59 -20.00 1.23 10.63
N ASP A 60 -20.43 0.38 11.57
CA ASP A 60 -21.83 0.02 11.75
C ASP A 60 -22.73 1.25 12.00
N ALA A 61 -22.19 2.29 12.64
CA ALA A 61 -22.92 3.54 12.92
C ALA A 61 -23.31 4.31 11.64
N ALA A 62 -22.61 4.08 10.52
CA ALA A 62 -22.90 4.72 9.24
C ALA A 62 -23.98 3.98 8.39
N LEU A 63 -24.38 2.76 8.79
CA LEU A 63 -25.34 1.95 8.03
C LEU A 63 -26.72 2.60 7.84
N PRO A 64 -27.33 3.26 8.85
CA PRO A 64 -28.64 3.92 8.66
C PRO A 64 -28.58 4.99 7.56
N ALA A 65 -27.54 5.83 7.56
CA ALA A 65 -27.34 6.85 6.54
C ALA A 65 -27.11 6.26 5.16
N LEU A 66 -26.35 5.15 5.05
CA LEU A 66 -26.14 4.46 3.79
C LEU A 66 -27.47 3.87 3.24
N ARG A 67 -28.26 3.24 4.08
CA ARG A 67 -29.58 2.67 3.69
C ARG A 67 -30.54 3.76 3.21
N GLU A 68 -30.61 4.87 3.92
CA GLU A 68 -31.43 6.02 3.53
C GLU A 68 -31.01 6.57 2.17
N ALA A 69 -29.69 6.80 1.99
CA ALA A 69 -29.15 7.32 0.75
C ALA A 69 -29.31 6.38 -0.45
N LEU A 70 -29.44 5.05 -0.24
CA LEU A 70 -29.64 4.05 -1.28
C LEU A 70 -31.10 3.62 -1.45
N ALA A 71 -32.04 4.22 -0.70
CA ALA A 71 -33.46 3.84 -0.79
C ALA A 71 -34.00 3.93 -2.20
N GLY A 72 -34.74 2.91 -2.65
CA GLY A 72 -35.34 2.86 -3.98
C GLY A 72 -34.39 2.51 -5.14
N THR A 73 -33.10 2.25 -4.90
CA THR A 73 -32.12 1.93 -5.95
C THR A 73 -32.00 0.44 -6.26
N GLY A 74 -32.39 -0.44 -5.34
CA GLY A 74 -32.11 -1.87 -5.41
C GLY A 74 -30.66 -2.27 -5.06
N ILE A 75 -29.80 -1.30 -4.71
CA ILE A 75 -28.43 -1.55 -4.27
C ILE A 75 -28.44 -2.04 -2.82
N GLU A 76 -27.78 -3.17 -2.56
CA GLU A 76 -27.66 -3.71 -1.21
C GLU A 76 -26.78 -2.82 -0.33
N ALA A 77 -27.24 -2.52 0.90
CA ALA A 77 -26.50 -1.74 1.89
C ALA A 77 -26.16 -2.59 3.12
N ALA A 78 -24.88 -2.74 3.43
CA ALA A 78 -24.40 -3.52 4.55
C ALA A 78 -23.31 -2.79 5.35
N ALA A 79 -22.96 -3.29 6.55
CA ALA A 79 -21.92 -2.71 7.38
C ALA A 79 -21.16 -3.77 8.18
N GLY A 80 -20.00 -3.35 8.70
CA GLY A 80 -19.13 -4.14 9.57
C GLY A 80 -18.14 -5.01 8.84
N GLN A 81 -17.21 -5.60 9.60
CA GLN A 81 -16.10 -6.39 9.05
C GLN A 81 -16.56 -7.63 8.28
N ALA A 82 -17.57 -8.33 8.77
CA ALA A 82 -18.10 -9.50 8.08
C ALA A 82 -18.67 -9.14 6.70
N ALA A 83 -19.39 -8.02 6.59
CA ALA A 83 -19.92 -7.54 5.34
C ALA A 83 -18.83 -7.08 4.35
N LEU A 84 -17.71 -6.51 4.85
CA LEU A 84 -16.56 -6.20 4.01
C LEU A 84 -15.93 -7.46 3.39
N VAL A 85 -15.77 -8.51 4.20
CA VAL A 85 -15.26 -9.81 3.76
C VAL A 85 -16.20 -10.44 2.73
N GLU A 86 -17.51 -10.42 2.99
CA GLU A 86 -18.53 -10.93 2.07
C GLU A 86 -18.53 -10.17 0.72
N ALA A 87 -18.44 -8.83 0.77
CA ALA A 87 -18.36 -7.99 -0.43
C ALA A 87 -17.12 -8.32 -1.27
N ALA A 88 -15.98 -8.53 -0.63
CA ALA A 88 -14.73 -8.93 -1.29
C ALA A 88 -14.82 -10.35 -1.90
N ALA A 89 -15.56 -11.26 -1.24
CA ALA A 89 -15.76 -12.63 -1.67
C ALA A 89 -16.80 -12.81 -2.80
N ARG A 90 -17.35 -11.74 -3.37
CA ARG A 90 -18.34 -11.81 -4.47
C ARG A 90 -17.78 -12.31 -5.81
N GLY A 91 -16.47 -12.53 -5.90
CA GLY A 91 -15.84 -13.13 -7.08
C GLY A 91 -15.85 -12.21 -8.29
N ALA A 92 -15.46 -10.96 -8.14
CA ALA A 92 -15.21 -10.06 -9.26
C ALA A 92 -14.01 -10.56 -10.09
N ASP A 93 -14.04 -10.28 -11.42
CA ASP A 93 -12.88 -10.56 -12.28
C ASP A 93 -11.64 -9.78 -11.82
N MET A 94 -11.86 -8.62 -11.19
CA MET A 94 -10.83 -7.81 -10.56
C MET A 94 -11.30 -7.22 -9.25
N THR A 95 -10.48 -7.34 -8.21
CA THR A 95 -10.68 -6.65 -6.93
C THR A 95 -9.54 -5.67 -6.68
N VAL A 96 -9.87 -4.40 -6.50
CA VAL A 96 -8.90 -3.37 -6.09
C VAL A 96 -8.88 -3.32 -4.57
N ALA A 97 -7.79 -3.77 -3.96
CA ALA A 97 -7.60 -3.82 -2.51
C ALA A 97 -6.93 -2.53 -2.03
N ALA A 98 -7.72 -1.51 -1.65
CA ALA A 98 -7.27 -0.18 -1.29
C ALA A 98 -7.73 0.28 0.12
N ILE A 99 -8.11 -0.65 1.00
CA ILE A 99 -8.32 -0.36 2.42
C ILE A 99 -6.95 -0.25 3.08
N VAL A 100 -6.69 0.87 3.74
CA VAL A 100 -5.38 1.16 4.37
C VAL A 100 -5.17 0.32 5.64
N GLY A 101 -3.93 -0.11 5.87
CA GLY A 101 -3.50 -0.80 7.09
C GLY A 101 -4.00 -2.24 7.18
N CYS A 102 -3.82 -2.86 8.35
CA CYS A 102 -4.19 -4.26 8.61
C CYS A 102 -5.71 -4.52 8.47
N ALA A 103 -6.55 -3.49 8.56
CA ALA A 103 -8.01 -3.60 8.36
C ALA A 103 -8.40 -4.14 6.96
N GLY A 104 -7.55 -3.93 5.96
CA GLY A 104 -7.76 -4.44 4.61
C GLY A 104 -7.34 -5.89 4.40
N LEU A 105 -6.66 -6.52 5.38
CA LEU A 105 -6.09 -7.85 5.21
C LEU A 105 -7.16 -8.92 5.01
N ALA A 106 -8.15 -9.03 5.90
CA ALA A 106 -9.19 -10.06 5.82
C ALA A 106 -10.04 -9.96 4.53
N PRO A 107 -10.52 -8.77 4.11
CA PRO A 107 -11.20 -8.63 2.82
C PRO A 107 -10.29 -8.98 1.62
N THR A 108 -9.00 -8.63 1.67
CA THR A 108 -8.07 -8.97 0.59
C THR A 108 -7.86 -10.48 0.48
N MET A 109 -7.70 -11.18 1.61
CA MET A 109 -7.59 -12.63 1.65
C MET A 109 -8.85 -13.30 1.11
N ALA A 110 -10.04 -12.82 1.49
CA ALA A 110 -11.31 -13.34 0.97
C ALA A 110 -11.46 -13.17 -0.55
N ALA A 111 -10.95 -12.07 -1.11
CA ALA A 111 -10.90 -11.88 -2.56
C ALA A 111 -9.92 -12.85 -3.24
N ILE A 112 -8.73 -13.07 -2.66
CA ILE A 112 -7.73 -14.03 -3.15
C ILE A 112 -8.32 -15.45 -3.19
N GLU A 113 -9.06 -15.88 -2.17
CA GLU A 113 -9.69 -17.20 -2.10
C GLU A 113 -10.72 -17.46 -3.21
N LYS A 114 -11.24 -16.42 -3.85
CA LYS A 114 -12.14 -16.56 -5.02
C LYS A 114 -11.42 -16.75 -6.34
N GLY A 115 -10.11 -16.64 -6.36
CA GLY A 115 -9.33 -16.57 -7.60
C GLY A 115 -9.54 -15.24 -8.33
N GLY A 116 -9.13 -15.01 -9.45
CA GLY A 116 -9.25 -13.74 -10.18
C GLY A 116 -8.07 -12.82 -9.97
N THR A 117 -8.22 -11.56 -10.36
CA THR A 117 -7.13 -10.60 -10.32
C THR A 117 -7.30 -9.65 -9.13
N ILE A 118 -6.26 -9.55 -8.31
CA ILE A 118 -6.21 -8.63 -7.18
C ILE A 118 -5.24 -7.50 -7.54
N ALA A 119 -5.75 -6.28 -7.72
CA ALA A 119 -4.95 -5.08 -7.84
C ALA A 119 -4.64 -4.57 -6.42
N LEU A 120 -3.45 -4.94 -5.92
CA LEU A 120 -3.04 -4.71 -4.54
C LEU A 120 -2.46 -3.31 -4.37
N ALA A 121 -3.19 -2.44 -3.67
CA ALA A 121 -2.75 -1.10 -3.27
C ALA A 121 -2.48 -1.00 -1.75
N ASN A 122 -2.92 -1.99 -0.98
CA ASN A 122 -2.68 -2.08 0.46
C ASN A 122 -1.39 -2.86 0.73
N LYS A 123 -0.26 -2.16 0.78
CA LYS A 123 1.05 -2.76 1.07
C LYS A 123 1.13 -3.36 2.47
N GLU A 124 0.46 -2.75 3.45
CA GLU A 124 0.48 -3.20 4.84
C GLU A 124 -0.09 -4.61 5.00
N ALA A 125 -1.06 -5.00 4.18
CA ALA A 125 -1.60 -6.35 4.18
C ALA A 125 -0.54 -7.37 3.74
N LEU A 126 0.20 -7.10 2.67
CA LEU A 126 1.27 -8.00 2.21
C LEU A 126 2.48 -7.97 3.15
N VAL A 127 2.84 -6.82 3.70
CA VAL A 127 3.90 -6.70 4.71
C VAL A 127 3.58 -7.55 5.93
N SER A 128 2.33 -7.51 6.41
CA SER A 128 1.93 -8.23 7.63
C SER A 128 1.70 -9.73 7.41
N ALA A 129 1.23 -10.13 6.24
CA ALA A 129 0.81 -11.50 5.95
C ALA A 129 1.55 -12.13 4.75
N GLY A 130 2.73 -11.64 4.39
CA GLY A 130 3.39 -11.96 3.13
C GLY A 130 3.39 -13.44 2.78
N ASP A 131 3.95 -14.30 3.63
CA ASP A 131 4.03 -15.74 3.38
C ASP A 131 2.63 -16.39 3.32
N VAL A 132 1.72 -16.00 4.23
CA VAL A 132 0.34 -16.51 4.27
C VAL A 132 -0.45 -16.07 3.03
N MET A 133 -0.29 -14.81 2.62
CA MET A 133 -0.96 -14.26 1.44
C MET A 133 -0.43 -14.89 0.14
N MET A 134 0.89 -14.99 -0.02
CA MET A 134 1.48 -15.58 -1.23
C MET A 134 1.14 -17.06 -1.38
N ALA A 135 1.11 -17.81 -0.26
CA ALA A 135 0.63 -19.20 -0.27
C ALA A 135 -0.85 -19.32 -0.66
N ALA A 136 -1.69 -18.36 -0.25
CA ALA A 136 -3.10 -18.33 -0.66
C ALA A 136 -3.24 -17.96 -2.15
N VAL A 137 -2.47 -17.01 -2.65
CA VAL A 137 -2.43 -16.64 -4.08
C VAL A 137 -2.11 -17.86 -4.94
N GLU A 138 -1.07 -18.61 -4.59
CA GLU A 138 -0.70 -19.82 -5.30
C GLU A 138 -1.78 -20.91 -5.22
N ARG A 139 -2.31 -21.17 -4.02
CA ARG A 139 -3.34 -22.20 -3.77
C ARG A 139 -4.61 -21.99 -4.56
N HIS A 140 -5.05 -20.73 -4.67
CA HIS A 140 -6.32 -20.38 -5.32
C HIS A 140 -6.16 -19.92 -6.77
N GLY A 141 -4.92 -19.89 -7.29
CA GLY A 141 -4.63 -19.46 -8.66
C GLY A 141 -4.99 -17.99 -8.92
N ALA A 142 -4.96 -17.14 -7.89
CA ALA A 142 -5.22 -15.73 -8.03
C ALA A 142 -4.02 -15.03 -8.69
N THR A 143 -4.30 -13.94 -9.43
CA THR A 143 -3.26 -13.09 -9.99
C THR A 143 -3.11 -11.84 -9.14
N LEU A 144 -1.94 -11.62 -8.54
CA LEU A 144 -1.64 -10.45 -7.74
C LEU A 144 -0.91 -9.41 -8.59
N LEU A 145 -1.52 -8.24 -8.80
CA LEU A 145 -0.93 -7.12 -9.54
C LEU A 145 -0.62 -5.97 -8.59
N PRO A 146 0.61 -5.49 -8.53
CA PRO A 146 0.95 -4.36 -7.67
C PRO A 146 0.38 -3.06 -8.22
N VAL A 147 -0.18 -2.23 -7.33
CA VAL A 147 -0.68 -0.88 -7.63
C VAL A 147 0.24 0.19 -7.05
N ASP A 148 0.98 -0.11 -5.98
CA ASP A 148 2.02 0.78 -5.49
C ASP A 148 2.96 1.15 -6.65
N SER A 149 3.31 2.45 -6.81
CA SER A 149 3.99 2.95 -8.01
C SER A 149 5.33 2.28 -8.25
N GLU A 150 6.09 2.03 -7.21
CA GLU A 150 7.41 1.42 -7.28
C GLU A 150 7.35 -0.06 -7.67
N HIS A 151 6.41 -0.81 -7.08
CA HIS A 151 6.25 -2.24 -7.40
C HIS A 151 5.61 -2.43 -8.77
N ASN A 152 4.67 -1.57 -9.16
CA ASN A 152 4.13 -1.57 -10.51
C ASN A 152 5.22 -1.26 -11.55
N ALA A 153 6.14 -0.35 -11.24
CA ALA A 153 7.30 -0.04 -12.09
C ALA A 153 8.21 -1.27 -12.28
N ILE A 154 8.53 -1.98 -11.18
CA ILE A 154 9.30 -3.23 -11.24
C ILE A 154 8.57 -4.26 -12.08
N PHE A 155 7.27 -4.46 -11.82
CA PHE A 155 6.44 -5.40 -12.57
C PHE A 155 6.45 -5.10 -14.07
N GLN A 156 6.34 -3.83 -14.47
CA GLN A 156 6.44 -3.41 -15.88
C GLN A 156 7.83 -3.67 -16.48
N CYS A 157 8.90 -3.43 -15.72
CA CYS A 157 10.28 -3.67 -16.19
C CYS A 157 10.59 -5.17 -16.32
N LEU A 158 9.89 -6.04 -15.59
CA LEU A 158 10.05 -7.49 -15.66
C LEU A 158 9.26 -8.15 -16.79
N GLN A 159 8.29 -7.45 -17.40
CA GLN A 159 7.46 -8.02 -18.47
C GLN A 159 8.29 -8.53 -19.64
N GLY A 160 8.08 -9.79 -19.99
CA GLY A 160 8.80 -10.47 -21.08
C GLY A 160 10.23 -10.91 -20.74
N ASN A 161 10.69 -10.71 -19.49
CA ASN A 161 12.01 -11.13 -19.04
C ASN A 161 11.92 -12.19 -17.93
N ASP A 162 12.84 -13.13 -17.94
CA ASP A 162 12.94 -14.14 -16.89
C ASP A 162 13.58 -13.52 -15.62
N ILE A 163 12.94 -13.70 -14.47
CA ILE A 163 13.43 -13.26 -13.16
C ILE A 163 14.83 -13.83 -12.83
N ALA A 164 15.18 -14.99 -13.38
CA ALA A 164 16.50 -15.59 -13.22
C ALA A 164 17.64 -14.74 -13.80
N HIS A 165 17.33 -13.85 -14.75
CA HIS A 165 18.31 -12.93 -15.35
C HIS A 165 18.43 -11.61 -14.60
N VAL A 166 17.62 -11.37 -13.58
CA VAL A 166 17.69 -10.17 -12.75
C VAL A 166 18.92 -10.22 -11.85
N ARG A 167 19.73 -9.14 -11.91
CA ARG A 167 20.90 -8.95 -11.05
C ARG A 167 20.52 -8.21 -9.77
N ALA A 168 19.69 -7.15 -9.90
CA ALA A 168 19.19 -6.39 -8.77
C ALA A 168 17.90 -5.66 -9.14
N ILE A 169 17.08 -5.39 -8.12
CA ILE A 169 15.91 -4.52 -8.17
C ILE A 169 16.21 -3.30 -7.30
N THR A 170 15.97 -2.09 -7.82
CA THR A 170 16.21 -0.85 -7.09
C THR A 170 14.90 -0.07 -6.97
N LEU A 171 14.43 0.04 -5.73
CA LEU A 171 13.31 0.90 -5.34
C LEU A 171 13.79 2.35 -5.25
N THR A 172 13.09 3.29 -5.87
CA THR A 172 13.36 4.71 -5.69
C THR A 172 12.53 5.29 -4.54
N ALA A 173 13.06 6.29 -3.88
CA ALA A 173 12.39 7.04 -2.82
C ALA A 173 12.55 8.54 -3.06
N SER A 174 11.51 9.35 -2.79
CA SER A 174 11.66 10.82 -2.81
C SER A 174 12.64 11.34 -1.75
N GLY A 175 12.86 10.53 -0.70
CA GLY A 175 13.57 10.91 0.52
C GLY A 175 12.72 11.73 1.49
N GLY A 176 11.46 11.97 1.17
CA GLY A 176 10.51 12.71 2.01
C GLY A 176 10.84 14.21 2.15
N PRO A 177 10.05 14.93 2.96
CA PRO A 177 10.22 16.37 3.17
C PRO A 177 11.49 16.71 3.95
N PHE A 178 12.04 15.77 4.71
CA PHE A 178 13.15 16.00 5.64
C PHE A 178 14.52 15.49 5.13
N ARG A 179 14.61 15.04 3.87
CA ARG A 179 15.83 14.43 3.31
C ARG A 179 17.10 15.27 3.47
N ASP A 180 16.96 16.60 3.48
CA ASP A 180 18.09 17.53 3.58
C ASP A 180 18.24 18.12 5.01
N TRP A 181 17.43 17.67 5.99
CA TRP A 181 17.45 18.16 7.37
C TRP A 181 18.59 17.51 8.20
N THR A 182 19.17 18.30 9.10
CA THR A 182 20.14 17.80 10.10
C THR A 182 19.44 16.98 11.18
N ALA A 183 20.19 16.16 11.93
CA ALA A 183 19.64 15.39 13.05
C ALA A 183 18.93 16.28 14.08
N GLY A 184 19.51 17.43 14.43
CA GLY A 184 18.90 18.37 15.39
C GLY A 184 17.62 19.05 14.87
N GLN A 185 17.43 19.14 13.55
CA GLN A 185 16.16 19.58 12.98
C GLN A 185 15.11 18.47 13.04
N LEU A 186 15.50 17.21 12.77
CA LEU A 186 14.61 16.05 12.85
C LEU A 186 14.02 15.86 14.25
N GLU A 187 14.79 16.11 15.31
CA GLU A 187 14.29 16.04 16.69
C GLU A 187 13.13 16.99 16.99
N ARG A 188 13.06 18.12 16.26
CA ARG A 188 12.05 19.15 16.41
C ARG A 188 10.99 19.14 15.31
N ALA A 189 11.02 18.15 14.43
CA ALA A 189 10.07 18.04 13.32
C ALA A 189 8.63 17.89 13.83
N THR A 190 7.73 18.65 13.25
CA THR A 190 6.32 18.68 13.63
C THR A 190 5.45 17.85 12.69
N PRO A 191 4.28 17.37 13.15
CA PRO A 191 3.30 16.71 12.29
C PRO A 191 2.93 17.53 11.05
N ALA A 192 2.74 18.84 11.21
CA ALA A 192 2.38 19.73 10.11
C ALA A 192 3.46 19.85 9.02
N GLU A 193 4.73 19.66 9.36
CA GLU A 193 5.85 19.62 8.41
C GLU A 193 5.97 18.24 7.77
N ALA A 194 5.80 17.17 8.55
CA ALA A 194 5.93 15.79 8.09
C ALA A 194 4.90 15.40 7.03
N VAL A 195 3.69 15.97 7.08
CA VAL A 195 2.62 15.67 6.12
C VAL A 195 2.76 16.44 4.79
N LYS A 196 3.72 17.36 4.66
CA LYS A 196 3.97 18.12 3.43
C LYS A 196 4.93 17.40 2.50
N HIS A 197 4.42 16.39 1.79
CA HIS A 197 5.24 15.68 0.81
C HIS A 197 5.55 16.57 -0.40
N PRO A 198 6.82 16.56 -0.92
CA PRO A 198 7.23 17.48 -1.97
C PRO A 198 6.58 17.22 -3.34
N ASN A 199 6.26 15.96 -3.68
CA ASN A 199 5.82 15.55 -5.02
C ASN A 199 4.42 14.93 -5.07
N TRP A 200 3.94 14.35 -3.96
CA TRP A 200 2.70 13.60 -3.90
C TRP A 200 1.70 14.23 -2.94
N SER A 201 0.42 14.25 -3.34
CA SER A 201 -0.68 14.54 -2.41
C SER A 201 -1.18 13.23 -1.82
N MET A 202 -0.91 13.00 -0.54
CA MET A 202 -1.14 11.72 0.13
C MET A 202 -1.82 11.92 1.48
N GLY A 203 -2.38 10.82 2.03
CA GLY A 203 -2.90 10.80 3.40
C GLY A 203 -1.81 11.05 4.45
N ALA A 204 -2.21 11.46 5.65
CA ALA A 204 -1.28 11.85 6.71
C ALA A 204 -0.32 10.70 7.11
N LYS A 205 -0.82 9.47 7.28
CA LYS A 205 0.00 8.30 7.67
C LYS A 205 1.11 8.04 6.67
N ILE A 206 0.80 7.90 5.38
CA ILE A 206 1.80 7.59 4.35
C ILE A 206 2.77 8.76 4.13
N SER A 207 2.36 10.01 4.37
CA SER A 207 3.25 11.18 4.33
C SER A 207 4.29 11.13 5.44
N VAL A 208 3.90 10.75 6.67
CA VAL A 208 4.84 10.53 7.79
C VAL A 208 5.75 9.34 7.50
N ASP A 209 5.23 8.24 6.95
CA ASP A 209 6.04 7.10 6.53
C ASP A 209 7.07 7.49 5.46
N SER A 210 6.71 8.36 4.52
CA SER A 210 7.66 8.91 3.55
C SER A 210 8.71 9.78 4.23
N ALA A 211 8.33 10.62 5.20
CA ALA A 211 9.25 11.48 5.95
C ALA A 211 10.27 10.67 6.75
N THR A 212 9.88 9.56 7.36
CA THR A 212 10.76 8.64 8.11
C THR A 212 11.52 7.66 7.22
N MET A 213 11.23 7.58 5.93
CA MET A 213 11.63 6.51 5.01
C MET A 213 11.01 5.14 5.34
N MET A 214 10.06 5.04 6.27
CA MET A 214 9.37 3.79 6.59
C MET A 214 8.48 3.33 5.42
N ASN A 215 7.88 4.25 4.67
CA ASN A 215 7.18 3.88 3.44
C ASN A 215 8.07 3.02 2.53
N LYS A 216 9.33 3.42 2.36
CA LYS A 216 10.30 2.66 1.56
C LYS A 216 10.75 1.37 2.26
N GLY A 217 10.76 1.37 3.60
CA GLY A 217 10.98 0.14 4.37
C GLY A 217 9.85 -0.89 4.16
N LEU A 218 8.59 -0.46 4.24
CA LEU A 218 7.43 -1.34 3.97
C LEU A 218 7.43 -1.83 2.52
N GLU A 219 7.74 -0.97 1.58
CA GLU A 219 7.89 -1.33 0.17
C GLU A 219 9.04 -2.32 -0.09
N PHE A 220 10.13 -2.24 0.66
CA PHE A 220 11.21 -3.22 0.59
C PHE A 220 10.72 -4.62 1.00
N ILE A 221 9.90 -4.71 2.05
CA ILE A 221 9.28 -5.97 2.49
C ILE A 221 8.29 -6.47 1.43
N GLU A 222 7.46 -5.60 0.89
CA GLU A 222 6.51 -5.94 -0.16
C GLU A 222 7.24 -6.47 -1.41
N ALA A 223 8.32 -5.79 -1.86
CA ALA A 223 9.13 -6.22 -2.98
C ALA A 223 9.76 -7.61 -2.77
N PHE A 224 10.16 -7.93 -1.55
CA PHE A 224 10.70 -9.25 -1.18
C PHE A 224 9.67 -10.37 -1.41
N HIS A 225 8.39 -10.13 -1.09
CA HIS A 225 7.33 -11.11 -1.31
C HIS A 225 6.86 -11.18 -2.77
N LEU A 226 6.78 -10.04 -3.46
CA LEU A 226 6.30 -9.98 -4.85
C LEU A 226 7.32 -10.49 -5.87
N PHE A 227 8.61 -10.26 -5.62
CA PHE A 227 9.67 -10.55 -6.58
C PHE A 227 10.72 -11.49 -5.98
N PRO A 228 10.77 -12.77 -6.39
CA PRO A 228 11.62 -13.78 -5.76
C PRO A 228 13.11 -13.65 -6.17
N VAL A 229 13.73 -12.51 -5.87
CA VAL A 229 15.15 -12.24 -6.18
C VAL A 229 16.09 -12.41 -4.99
N GLY A 230 15.53 -12.51 -3.76
CA GLY A 230 16.31 -12.54 -2.52
C GLY A 230 16.64 -11.15 -1.98
N VAL A 231 16.79 -11.04 -0.67
CA VAL A 231 16.94 -9.77 0.06
C VAL A 231 18.20 -9.00 -0.35
N GLU A 232 19.28 -9.69 -0.69
CA GLU A 232 20.57 -9.13 -1.07
C GLU A 232 20.56 -8.45 -2.46
N ARG A 233 19.56 -8.74 -3.29
CA ARG A 233 19.37 -8.12 -4.61
C ARG A 233 18.40 -6.95 -4.59
N LEU A 234 17.74 -6.69 -3.45
CA LEU A 234 16.88 -5.53 -3.28
C LEU A 234 17.69 -4.34 -2.79
N ARG A 235 17.56 -3.22 -3.49
CA ARG A 235 18.26 -1.96 -3.19
C ARG A 235 17.28 -0.81 -3.07
N VAL A 236 17.71 0.24 -2.38
CA VAL A 236 16.98 1.51 -2.29
C VAL A 236 17.91 2.64 -2.74
N ILE A 237 17.36 3.59 -3.50
CA ILE A 237 18.04 4.81 -3.91
C ILE A 237 17.11 6.01 -3.71
N VAL A 238 17.65 7.15 -3.30
CA VAL A 238 16.88 8.40 -3.20
C VAL A 238 16.89 9.12 -4.54
N HIS A 239 15.69 9.38 -5.07
CA HIS A 239 15.44 10.12 -6.31
C HIS A 239 14.41 11.24 -6.03
N PRO A 240 14.88 12.47 -5.70
CA PRO A 240 14.01 13.54 -5.21
C PRO A 240 12.88 13.94 -6.15
N GLN A 241 13.06 13.81 -7.46
CA GLN A 241 12.05 14.20 -8.46
C GLN A 241 10.89 13.20 -8.57
N SER A 242 11.07 11.95 -8.11
CA SER A 242 10.07 10.87 -8.18
C SER A 242 9.52 10.62 -9.59
N ILE A 243 10.35 10.77 -10.62
CA ILE A 243 10.01 10.53 -12.03
C ILE A 243 10.34 9.09 -12.42
N VAL A 244 11.50 8.59 -11.99
CA VAL A 244 11.82 7.15 -12.05
C VAL A 244 11.21 6.50 -10.84
N HIS A 245 10.26 5.57 -11.05
CA HIS A 245 9.56 4.91 -9.96
C HIS A 245 10.29 3.68 -9.45
N SER A 246 10.96 2.90 -10.30
CA SER A 246 11.90 1.84 -9.92
C SER A 246 12.72 1.37 -11.11
N MET A 247 13.72 0.53 -10.87
CA MET A 247 14.64 0.01 -11.88
C MET A 247 14.92 -1.47 -11.64
N VAL A 248 15.16 -2.20 -12.74
CA VAL A 248 15.61 -3.60 -12.74
C VAL A 248 16.91 -3.68 -13.51
N GLU A 249 17.99 -4.10 -12.85
CA GLU A 249 19.31 -4.37 -13.42
C GLU A 249 19.40 -5.83 -13.82
N TYR A 250 19.80 -6.11 -15.05
CA TYR A 250 19.98 -7.44 -15.61
C TYR A 250 21.44 -7.88 -15.64
N ARG A 251 21.67 -9.19 -15.83
CA ARG A 251 23.02 -9.79 -15.82
C ARG A 251 23.90 -9.33 -16.99
N ASP A 252 23.32 -8.90 -18.09
CA ASP A 252 24.01 -8.35 -19.26
C ASP A 252 24.50 -6.90 -19.04
N GLY A 253 24.20 -6.30 -17.88
CA GLY A 253 24.55 -4.93 -17.52
C GLY A 253 23.51 -3.89 -17.91
N SER A 254 22.43 -4.28 -18.60
CA SER A 254 21.34 -3.36 -18.90
C SER A 254 20.50 -3.06 -17.64
N THR A 255 19.97 -1.83 -17.57
CA THR A 255 19.02 -1.41 -16.53
C THR A 255 17.77 -0.88 -17.20
N LEU A 256 16.63 -1.51 -16.91
CA LEU A 256 15.32 -1.01 -17.32
C LEU A 256 14.71 -0.20 -16.18
N ALA A 257 14.13 0.94 -16.52
CA ALA A 257 13.46 1.83 -15.58
C ALA A 257 12.08 2.22 -16.11
N GLN A 258 11.09 2.24 -15.23
CA GLN A 258 9.80 2.82 -15.56
C GLN A 258 9.78 4.27 -15.06
N LEU A 259 9.43 5.18 -15.97
CA LEU A 259 9.27 6.60 -15.71
C LEU A 259 7.81 7.00 -15.89
N GLY A 260 7.33 7.91 -15.05
CA GLY A 260 5.96 8.42 -15.13
C GLY A 260 5.77 9.67 -14.27
N PRO A 261 4.66 10.40 -14.48
CA PRO A 261 4.28 11.47 -13.57
C PRO A 261 3.89 10.90 -12.20
N SER A 262 3.96 11.74 -11.15
CA SER A 262 3.52 11.38 -9.80
C SER A 262 1.97 11.35 -9.73
N ASP A 263 1.36 10.39 -10.40
CA ASP A 263 -0.09 10.19 -10.48
C ASP A 263 -0.44 8.70 -10.39
N MET A 264 -1.19 8.33 -9.35
CA MET A 264 -1.56 6.94 -9.09
C MET A 264 -2.43 6.33 -10.20
N ARG A 265 -3.05 7.14 -11.06
CA ARG A 265 -3.81 6.61 -12.20
C ARG A 265 -2.94 5.87 -13.21
N VAL A 266 -1.63 6.15 -13.26
CA VAL A 266 -0.71 5.41 -14.14
C VAL A 266 -0.55 3.95 -13.68
N PRO A 267 -0.11 3.63 -12.45
CA PRO A 267 0.00 2.24 -12.01
C PRO A 267 -1.36 1.54 -11.87
N ILE A 268 -2.43 2.26 -11.48
CA ILE A 268 -3.78 1.70 -11.45
C ILE A 268 -4.23 1.29 -12.86
N ALA A 269 -4.03 2.15 -13.87
CA ALA A 269 -4.35 1.84 -15.27
C ALA A 269 -3.55 0.64 -15.80
N SER A 270 -2.27 0.55 -15.42
CA SER A 270 -1.43 -0.62 -15.73
C SER A 270 -2.02 -1.91 -15.17
N ALA A 271 -2.49 -1.91 -13.92
CA ALA A 271 -3.12 -3.07 -13.30
C ALA A 271 -4.49 -3.38 -13.91
N LEU A 272 -5.36 -2.37 -14.11
CA LEU A 272 -6.70 -2.53 -14.67
C LEU A 272 -6.68 -3.11 -16.08
N ALA A 273 -5.75 -2.66 -16.91
CA ALA A 273 -5.67 -3.05 -18.31
C ALA A 273 -4.80 -4.28 -18.56
N TRP A 274 -4.03 -4.75 -17.58
CA TRP A 274 -3.08 -5.85 -17.77
C TRP A 274 -3.71 -7.07 -18.46
N PRO A 275 -3.02 -7.72 -19.43
CA PRO A 275 -1.67 -7.44 -19.94
C PRO A 275 -1.59 -6.30 -20.96
N GLN A 276 -2.71 -5.65 -21.29
CA GLN A 276 -2.77 -4.53 -22.22
C GLN A 276 -2.45 -3.20 -21.50
N ARG A 277 -2.55 -2.09 -22.23
CA ARG A 277 -2.50 -0.73 -21.69
C ARG A 277 -3.81 0.00 -21.97
N MET A 278 -4.12 1.02 -21.16
CA MET A 278 -5.27 1.89 -21.35
C MET A 278 -4.85 3.36 -21.27
N ASP A 279 -5.64 4.22 -21.89
CA ASP A 279 -5.45 5.67 -21.80
C ASP A 279 -5.71 6.17 -20.38
N THR A 280 -4.90 7.15 -19.95
CA THR A 280 -5.07 7.88 -18.70
C THR A 280 -5.17 9.37 -18.97
N PRO A 281 -5.79 10.16 -18.07
CA PRO A 281 -5.81 11.62 -18.21
C PRO A 281 -4.48 12.28 -17.73
N CYS A 282 -3.44 11.48 -17.49
CA CYS A 282 -2.16 11.98 -17.01
C CYS A 282 -1.39 12.67 -18.13
N ALA A 283 -0.75 13.79 -17.82
CA ALA A 283 0.12 14.45 -18.76
C ALA A 283 1.36 13.59 -19.07
N PRO A 284 1.80 13.50 -20.33
CA PRO A 284 3.04 12.82 -20.68
C PRO A 284 4.24 13.56 -20.08
N LEU A 285 5.34 12.81 -19.81
CA LEU A 285 6.58 13.41 -19.37
C LEU A 285 7.25 14.19 -20.50
N ASP A 286 7.65 15.43 -20.21
CA ASP A 286 8.55 16.21 -21.04
C ASP A 286 9.99 16.09 -20.48
N LEU A 287 10.74 15.12 -20.98
CA LEU A 287 12.11 14.88 -20.52
C LEU A 287 13.06 16.04 -20.84
N ALA A 288 12.79 16.82 -21.90
CA ALA A 288 13.59 17.99 -22.23
C ALA A 288 13.38 19.13 -21.22
N ALA A 289 12.12 19.33 -20.77
CA ALA A 289 11.82 20.31 -19.72
C ALA A 289 12.35 19.84 -18.35
N ILE A 290 12.33 18.54 -18.05
CA ILE A 290 12.88 17.96 -16.82
C ILE A 290 14.40 18.14 -16.77
N GLY A 291 15.10 17.94 -17.88
CA GLY A 291 16.52 18.17 -18.10
C GLY A 291 17.44 17.27 -17.29
N GLN A 292 17.24 17.09 -15.98
CA GLN A 292 18.15 16.36 -15.11
C GLN A 292 17.40 15.48 -14.10
N LEU A 293 17.88 14.26 -13.91
CA LEU A 293 17.45 13.34 -12.86
C LEU A 293 18.58 13.18 -11.84
N THR A 294 18.23 13.23 -10.55
CA THR A 294 19.20 13.17 -9.46
C THR A 294 19.00 11.90 -8.64
N PHE A 295 20.09 11.22 -8.31
CA PHE A 295 20.10 10.02 -7.48
C PHE A 295 21.12 10.15 -6.36
N ARG A 296 20.77 9.68 -5.15
CA ARG A 296 21.63 9.70 -3.96
C ARG A 296 21.49 8.39 -3.18
N ALA A 297 22.54 7.98 -2.50
CA ALA A 297 22.44 6.88 -1.53
C ALA A 297 21.51 7.28 -0.36
N PRO A 298 20.72 6.35 0.19
CA PRO A 298 19.94 6.60 1.40
C PRO A 298 20.88 6.83 2.60
N ASP A 299 20.49 7.73 3.50
CA ASP A 299 21.20 7.97 4.77
C ASP A 299 20.55 7.15 5.88
N GLU A 300 21.02 5.93 6.08
CA GLU A 300 20.45 5.01 7.07
C GLU A 300 20.83 5.38 8.53
N GLN A 301 21.71 6.37 8.75
CA GLN A 301 21.97 6.89 10.09
C GLN A 301 20.87 7.87 10.52
N ARG A 302 20.51 8.82 9.65
CA ARG A 302 19.41 9.76 9.93
C ARG A 302 18.05 9.13 9.76
N PHE A 303 17.88 8.20 8.81
CA PHE A 303 16.63 7.56 8.45
C PHE A 303 16.78 6.02 8.49
N PRO A 304 16.78 5.41 9.67
CA PRO A 304 17.09 3.98 9.83
C PRO A 304 15.99 3.02 9.36
N ALA A 305 14.84 3.52 8.93
CA ALA A 305 13.66 2.70 8.63
C ALA A 305 13.91 1.62 7.56
N THR A 306 14.67 1.94 6.49
CA THR A 306 15.00 0.96 5.44
C THR A 306 15.90 -0.16 5.95
N ARG A 307 16.85 0.17 6.83
CA ARG A 307 17.70 -0.84 7.49
C ARG A 307 16.87 -1.74 8.41
N VAL A 308 15.99 -1.15 9.24
CA VAL A 308 15.11 -1.90 10.16
C VAL A 308 14.18 -2.83 9.39
N ALA A 309 13.63 -2.38 8.27
CA ALA A 309 12.79 -3.22 7.40
C ALA A 309 13.57 -4.39 6.79
N ARG A 310 14.82 -4.16 6.33
CA ARG A 310 15.70 -5.23 5.84
C ARG A 310 16.01 -6.25 6.94
N GLU A 311 16.30 -5.78 8.15
CA GLU A 311 16.52 -6.64 9.32
C GLU A 311 15.27 -7.47 9.65
N ALA A 312 14.06 -6.88 9.54
CA ALA A 312 12.81 -7.60 9.73
C ALA A 312 12.57 -8.68 8.67
N VAL A 313 12.90 -8.42 7.40
CA VAL A 313 12.86 -9.45 6.33
C VAL A 313 13.82 -10.59 6.62
N ILE A 314 15.05 -10.28 7.04
CA ILE A 314 16.08 -11.30 7.35
C ILE A 314 15.66 -12.13 8.57
N ALA A 315 15.06 -11.53 9.60
CA ALA A 315 14.52 -12.23 10.76
C ALA A 315 13.34 -13.14 10.39
N GLY A 316 12.52 -12.72 9.40
CA GLY A 316 11.39 -13.49 8.91
C GLY A 316 10.25 -13.64 9.92
N GLY A 317 9.37 -14.60 9.69
CA GLY A 317 8.26 -14.94 10.60
C GLY A 317 7.36 -13.75 10.91
N ALA A 318 7.19 -13.44 12.19
CA ALA A 318 6.33 -12.35 12.66
C ALA A 318 6.97 -10.95 12.54
N ALA A 319 8.28 -10.83 12.25
CA ALA A 319 8.99 -9.56 12.32
C ALA A 319 8.42 -8.46 11.41
N PRO A 320 8.05 -8.72 10.13
CA PRO A 320 7.43 -7.70 9.29
C PRO A 320 6.08 -7.22 9.82
N ALA A 321 5.23 -8.11 10.33
CA ALA A 321 3.94 -7.76 10.92
C ALA A 321 4.11 -6.89 12.18
N VAL A 322 5.05 -7.27 13.05
CA VAL A 322 5.40 -6.50 14.26
C VAL A 322 5.91 -5.11 13.90
N LEU A 323 6.79 -5.00 12.89
CA LEU A 323 7.28 -3.71 12.40
C LEU A 323 6.13 -2.82 11.92
N ASN A 324 5.24 -3.34 11.07
CA ASN A 324 4.12 -2.57 10.55
C ASN A 324 3.18 -2.10 11.65
N ALA A 325 2.76 -3.00 12.54
CA ALA A 325 1.85 -2.67 13.64
C ALA A 325 2.43 -1.61 14.58
N ALA A 326 3.71 -1.75 14.95
CA ALA A 326 4.40 -0.79 15.80
C ALA A 326 4.53 0.58 15.12
N ASN A 327 4.85 0.61 13.82
CA ASN A 327 4.93 1.83 13.05
C ASN A 327 3.57 2.55 12.96
N GLU A 328 2.48 1.84 12.70
CA GLU A 328 1.14 2.45 12.63
C GLU A 328 0.76 3.15 13.95
N ILE A 329 1.05 2.50 15.09
CA ILE A 329 0.79 3.07 16.42
C ILE A 329 1.69 4.28 16.67
N ALA A 330 2.99 4.18 16.33
CA ALA A 330 3.93 5.28 16.54
C ALA A 330 3.61 6.50 15.66
N VAL A 331 3.23 6.29 14.41
CA VAL A 331 2.79 7.36 13.50
C VAL A 331 1.53 8.04 14.02
N ALA A 332 0.55 7.27 14.53
CA ALA A 332 -0.65 7.85 15.13
C ALA A 332 -0.32 8.71 16.36
N ALA A 333 0.58 8.24 17.24
CA ALA A 333 1.03 8.99 18.40
C ALA A 333 1.81 10.26 18.02
N PHE A 334 2.64 10.22 16.98
CA PHE A 334 3.32 11.40 16.46
C PHE A 334 2.33 12.42 15.89
N LEU A 335 1.37 11.99 15.09
CA LEU A 335 0.34 12.87 14.53
C LEU A 335 -0.52 13.54 15.63
N ALA A 336 -0.71 12.84 16.76
CA ALA A 336 -1.37 13.37 17.95
C ALA A 336 -0.45 14.27 18.83
N GLY A 337 0.83 14.46 18.45
CA GLY A 337 1.79 15.26 19.19
C GLY A 337 2.28 14.62 20.50
N GLN A 338 2.13 13.30 20.66
CA GLN A 338 2.49 12.57 21.90
C GLN A 338 3.94 12.14 21.93
N ILE A 339 4.57 11.94 20.77
CA ILE A 339 5.97 11.55 20.64
C ILE A 339 6.70 12.41 19.61
N SER A 340 8.05 12.46 19.67
CA SER A 340 8.87 13.13 18.65
C SER A 340 8.95 12.31 17.35
N PHE A 341 9.35 12.97 16.27
CA PHE A 341 9.54 12.35 14.95
C PHE A 341 10.54 11.17 14.99
N THR A 342 11.68 11.37 15.65
CA THR A 342 12.73 10.34 15.76
C THR A 342 12.28 9.13 16.57
N ARG A 343 11.31 9.31 17.49
CA ARG A 343 10.75 8.24 18.31
C ARG A 343 9.91 7.25 17.51
N ILE A 344 9.41 7.63 16.31
CA ILE A 344 8.58 6.75 15.48
C ILE A 344 9.32 5.45 15.14
N VAL A 345 10.47 5.55 14.48
CA VAL A 345 11.24 4.36 14.06
C VAL A 345 11.86 3.65 15.27
N GLN A 346 12.29 4.42 16.27
CA GLN A 346 12.81 3.85 17.52
C GLN A 346 11.78 2.97 18.25
N CYS A 347 10.49 3.38 18.28
CA CYS A 347 9.44 2.56 18.86
C CYS A 347 9.33 1.20 18.15
N ALA A 348 9.35 1.19 16.82
CA ALA A 348 9.30 -0.05 16.06
C ALA A 348 10.52 -0.96 16.36
N GLN A 349 11.71 -0.39 16.47
CA GLN A 349 12.92 -1.15 16.86
C GLN A 349 12.80 -1.72 18.29
N ASP A 350 12.30 -0.94 19.24
CA ASP A 350 12.13 -1.36 20.64
C ASP A 350 11.10 -2.50 20.76
N VAL A 351 10.00 -2.46 19.97
CA VAL A 351 9.01 -3.55 19.93
C VAL A 351 9.63 -4.83 19.38
N LEU A 352 10.37 -4.74 18.27
CA LEU A 352 11.08 -5.88 17.68
C LEU A 352 12.09 -6.50 18.67
N ALA A 353 12.80 -5.67 19.44
CA ALA A 353 13.80 -6.10 20.40
C ALA A 353 13.20 -6.82 21.63
N ARG A 354 11.91 -6.65 21.92
CA ARG A 354 11.22 -7.37 23.02
C ARG A 354 10.92 -8.85 22.73
N GLY A 355 11.35 -9.34 21.56
CA GLY A 355 11.14 -10.71 21.09
C GLY A 355 9.92 -10.83 20.20
N LEU A 356 10.02 -11.76 19.26
CA LEU A 356 9.01 -12.00 18.25
C LEU A 356 7.99 -13.06 18.73
N PRO A 357 6.69 -12.88 18.41
CA PRO A 357 5.71 -13.96 18.51
C PRO A 357 6.08 -15.13 17.60
N SER A 358 5.35 -16.24 17.74
CA SER A 358 5.48 -17.38 16.83
C SER A 358 5.22 -16.96 15.38
N THR A 359 5.90 -17.64 14.44
CA THR A 359 5.68 -17.41 13.02
C THR A 359 4.21 -17.65 12.64
N PRO A 360 3.52 -16.66 12.08
CA PRO A 360 2.12 -16.82 11.67
C PRO A 360 2.00 -17.80 10.51
N THR A 361 1.04 -18.70 10.59
CA THR A 361 0.74 -19.71 9.56
C THR A 361 -0.67 -19.59 8.99
N SER A 362 -1.48 -18.74 9.60
CA SER A 362 -2.86 -18.46 9.21
C SER A 362 -3.18 -16.97 9.29
N LEU A 363 -4.30 -16.57 8.71
CA LEU A 363 -4.82 -15.21 8.84
C LEU A 363 -5.05 -14.82 10.31
N ASP A 364 -5.61 -15.72 11.11
CA ASP A 364 -5.87 -15.48 12.53
C ASP A 364 -4.57 -15.27 13.32
N ASP A 365 -3.51 -16.03 13.00
CA ASP A 365 -2.18 -15.82 13.61
C ASP A 365 -1.62 -14.43 13.28
N VAL A 366 -1.75 -13.98 12.02
CA VAL A 366 -1.30 -12.63 11.61
C VAL A 366 -2.06 -11.55 12.38
N ILE A 367 -3.38 -11.69 12.52
CA ILE A 367 -4.22 -10.75 13.28
C ILE A 367 -3.81 -10.74 14.74
N ALA A 368 -3.52 -11.91 15.34
CA ALA A 368 -3.08 -12.01 16.73
C ALA A 368 -1.69 -11.33 16.92
N VAL A 369 -0.76 -11.56 16.01
CA VAL A 369 0.57 -10.90 16.02
C VAL A 369 0.43 -9.38 15.90
N ASP A 370 -0.39 -8.88 14.98
CA ASP A 370 -0.65 -7.44 14.82
C ASP A 370 -1.24 -6.84 16.11
N ALA A 371 -2.23 -7.50 16.70
CA ALA A 371 -2.87 -7.04 17.93
C ALA A 371 -1.89 -6.98 19.11
N GLU A 372 -1.06 -8.01 19.30
CA GLU A 372 -0.03 -8.05 20.34
C GLU A 372 1.03 -6.96 20.14
N ALA A 373 1.52 -6.79 18.92
CA ALA A 373 2.51 -5.77 18.60
C ALA A 373 1.98 -4.35 18.87
N ARG A 374 0.70 -4.09 18.57
CA ARG A 374 0.03 -2.81 18.89
C ARG A 374 -0.04 -2.55 20.40
N VAL A 375 -0.30 -3.57 21.20
CA VAL A 375 -0.28 -3.43 22.67
C VAL A 375 1.10 -3.07 23.15
N ARG A 376 2.12 -3.83 22.74
CA ARG A 376 3.54 -3.58 23.10
C ARG A 376 4.01 -2.18 22.68
N ALA A 377 3.58 -1.71 21.51
CA ALA A 377 3.91 -0.36 21.03
C ALA A 377 3.29 0.73 21.90
N ARG A 378 2.01 0.57 22.33
CA ARG A 378 1.35 1.54 23.23
C ARG A 378 2.03 1.62 24.58
N GLU A 379 2.40 0.46 25.18
CA GLU A 379 3.15 0.40 26.43
C GLU A 379 4.46 1.20 26.39
N LEU A 380 5.16 1.18 25.25
CA LEU A 380 6.42 1.92 25.06
C LEU A 380 6.24 3.44 24.91
N MET A 381 5.00 3.90 24.68
CA MET A 381 4.68 5.33 24.54
C MET A 381 4.05 5.92 25.80
N GLU A 382 3.63 5.08 26.76
CA GLU A 382 3.18 5.58 28.04
C GLU A 382 4.38 6.19 28.79
N PRO A 383 4.21 7.40 29.40
CA PRO A 383 5.26 7.96 30.21
C PRO A 383 5.54 7.00 31.37
N VAL A 384 6.83 6.69 31.58
CA VAL A 384 7.27 5.93 32.76
C VAL A 384 6.79 6.70 33.99
N ARG A 385 5.82 6.12 34.74
CA ARG A 385 5.26 6.70 35.95
C ARG A 385 6.29 6.71 37.08
#